data_c7052dd3208db06aee8961fa8a720644
#
_entry.id   c7052dd3208db06aee8961fa8a720644
#
_cell.length_a   1.000
_cell.length_b   1.000
_cell.length_c   1.000
_cell.angle_alpha   90.00
_cell.angle_beta   90.00
_cell.angle_gamma   90.00
#
_symmetry.space_group_name_H-M   'P 1'
#
loop_
_entity.id
_entity.type
_entity.pdbx_description
1 polymer ?
#
loop_
_entity_poly.entity_id
_entity_poly.type
_entity_poly.pdbx_seq_one_letter_code
_entity_poly.pdbx_strand_id
1 'polypeptide(L)'
;MIHRVVMAEPVLERAPVYVRQEARIRLEQLAEGLRQIPQDSVFWTSIRESRLCLVVHGWSFYYTLDRATLRVTEVRSSHPGN
;
A
#
# COMPACT_ATOMS: atom_id res chain seq x y z
N MET A 1 3.46 -14.22 -5.74
CA MET A 1 3.27 -13.16 -6.74
C MET A 1 2.08 -12.30 -6.37
N ILE A 2 2.26 -10.99 -6.32
CA ILE A 2 1.15 -10.10 -5.99
C ILE A 2 0.23 -9.94 -7.18
N HIS A 3 -1.02 -10.37 -7.04
CA HIS A 3 -2.02 -10.30 -8.09
C HIS A 3 -3.00 -9.16 -7.90
N ARG A 4 -3.01 -8.55 -6.70
CA ARG A 4 -4.07 -7.63 -6.37
C ARG A 4 -3.63 -6.57 -5.38
N VAL A 5 -4.09 -5.34 -5.62
CA VAL A 5 -3.99 -4.24 -4.66
C VAL A 5 -5.39 -4.05 -4.10
N VAL A 6 -5.54 -4.18 -2.78
CA VAL A 6 -6.83 -4.05 -2.11
C VAL A 6 -6.86 -2.74 -1.35
N MET A 7 -7.84 -1.89 -1.68
CA MET A 7 -8.04 -0.59 -1.06
C MET A 7 -9.52 -0.47 -0.70
N ALA A 8 -9.87 -0.77 0.55
CA ALA A 8 -11.25 -0.75 0.99
C ALA A 8 -11.81 0.68 1.00
N GLU A 9 -13.03 0.85 0.49
CA GLU A 9 -13.70 2.14 0.40
C GLU A 9 -13.71 2.93 1.71
N PRO A 10 -14.12 2.33 2.85
CA PRO A 10 -14.16 3.09 4.11
C PRO A 10 -12.82 3.65 4.53
N VAL A 11 -11.73 2.96 4.21
CA VAL A 11 -10.38 3.42 4.54
C VAL A 11 -9.98 4.58 3.64
N LEU A 12 -10.34 4.49 2.36
CA LEU A 12 -9.97 5.48 1.35
C LEU A 12 -10.69 6.80 1.49
N GLU A 13 -11.91 6.78 2.01
CA GLU A 13 -12.73 7.99 2.09
C GLU A 13 -12.10 9.11 2.90
N ARG A 14 -11.11 8.80 3.72
CA ARG A 14 -10.40 9.81 4.51
C ARG A 14 -9.58 10.75 3.65
N ALA A 15 -9.11 10.29 2.50
CA ALA A 15 -8.25 11.07 1.63
C ALA A 15 -9.04 11.68 0.46
N PRO A 16 -8.63 12.85 -0.03
CA PRO A 16 -9.23 13.43 -1.22
C PRO A 16 -9.10 12.51 -2.44
N VAL A 17 -10.01 12.65 -3.39
CA VAL A 17 -10.05 11.77 -4.57
C VAL A 17 -8.73 11.78 -5.34
N TYR A 18 -8.14 12.96 -5.56
CA TYR A 18 -6.89 13.03 -6.33
C TYR A 18 -5.73 12.30 -5.61
N VAL A 19 -5.75 12.32 -4.28
CA VAL A 19 -4.74 11.61 -3.48
C VAL A 19 -4.93 10.11 -3.61
N ARG A 20 -6.19 9.66 -3.55
CA ARG A 20 -6.50 8.23 -3.70
C ARG A 20 -6.11 7.69 -5.07
N GLN A 21 -6.36 8.47 -6.10
CA GLN A 21 -6.01 8.07 -7.47
C GLN A 21 -4.51 7.92 -7.64
N GLU A 22 -3.76 8.90 -7.13
CA GLU A 22 -2.30 8.86 -7.21
C GLU A 22 -1.75 7.70 -6.38
N ALA A 23 -2.30 7.48 -5.19
CA ALA A 23 -1.89 6.37 -4.34
C ALA A 23 -2.12 5.03 -5.03
N ARG A 24 -3.26 4.86 -5.67
CA ARG A 24 -3.55 3.62 -6.40
C ARG A 24 -2.52 3.36 -7.48
N ILE A 25 -2.19 4.38 -8.26
CA ILE A 25 -1.20 4.24 -9.33
C ILE A 25 0.15 3.82 -8.76
N ARG A 26 0.59 4.47 -7.69
CA ARG A 26 1.88 4.16 -7.07
C ARG A 26 1.90 2.78 -6.44
N LEU A 27 0.81 2.38 -5.78
CA LEU A 27 0.71 1.06 -5.17
C LEU A 27 0.70 -0.05 -6.23
N GLU A 28 0.04 0.19 -7.37
CA GLU A 28 0.06 -0.77 -8.47
C GLU A 28 1.43 -0.88 -9.10
N GLN A 29 2.17 0.22 -9.21
CA GLN A 29 3.54 0.21 -9.70
C GLN A 29 4.45 -0.57 -8.73
N LEU A 30 4.25 -0.37 -7.44
CA LEU A 30 4.97 -1.10 -6.42
C LEU A 30 4.69 -2.60 -6.51
N ALA A 31 3.43 -2.96 -6.65
CA ALA A 31 3.03 -4.36 -6.78
C ALA A 31 3.65 -4.99 -8.04
N GLU A 32 3.70 -4.23 -9.12
CA GLU A 32 4.33 -4.70 -10.37
C GLU A 32 5.81 -5.02 -10.15
N GLY A 33 6.52 -4.14 -9.44
CA GLY A 33 7.93 -4.38 -9.11
C GLY A 33 8.10 -5.61 -8.23
N LEU A 34 7.19 -5.82 -7.28
CA LEU A 34 7.26 -6.94 -6.36
C LEU A 34 7.02 -8.29 -7.05
N ARG A 35 6.39 -8.31 -8.20
CA ARG A 35 6.20 -9.53 -8.99
C ARG A 35 7.52 -10.13 -9.46
N GLN A 36 8.58 -9.33 -9.47
CA GLN A 36 9.92 -9.77 -9.84
C GLN A 36 10.57 -10.64 -8.76
N ILE A 37 10.05 -10.60 -7.55
CA ILE A 37 10.63 -11.33 -6.42
C ILE A 37 10.13 -12.77 -6.41
N PRO A 38 11.03 -13.77 -6.42
CA PRO A 38 10.62 -15.18 -6.40
C PRO A 38 9.75 -15.50 -5.18
N GLN A 39 8.82 -16.43 -5.36
CA GLN A 39 7.89 -16.85 -4.31
C GLN A 39 8.58 -17.46 -3.10
N ASP A 40 9.73 -18.07 -3.31
CA ASP A 40 10.49 -18.72 -2.25
C ASP A 40 11.55 -17.82 -1.62
N SER A 41 11.58 -16.54 -2.01
CA SER A 41 12.53 -15.58 -1.44
C SER A 41 12.25 -15.33 0.03
N VAL A 42 13.32 -15.18 0.81
CA VAL A 42 13.23 -14.82 2.23
C VAL A 42 12.60 -13.43 2.43
N PHE A 43 12.60 -12.61 1.38
CA PHE A 43 11.92 -11.31 1.41
C PHE A 43 10.49 -11.44 1.93
N TRP A 44 9.74 -12.44 1.42
CA TRP A 44 8.33 -12.60 1.79
C TRP A 44 8.14 -12.94 3.26
N THR A 45 9.06 -13.72 3.82
CA THR A 45 9.02 -14.03 5.25
C THR A 45 9.34 -12.80 6.08
N SER A 46 10.35 -12.03 5.66
CA SER A 46 10.78 -10.84 6.40
C SER A 46 9.76 -9.71 6.35
N ILE A 47 9.10 -9.51 5.21
CA ILE A 47 8.20 -8.37 5.01
C ILE A 47 6.81 -8.59 5.61
N ARG A 48 6.41 -9.85 5.79
CA ARG A 48 5.03 -10.19 6.17
C ARG A 48 4.57 -9.52 7.45
N GLU A 49 5.46 -9.32 8.39
CA GLU A 49 5.14 -8.70 9.67
C GLU A 49 5.45 -7.20 9.71
N SER A 50 5.99 -6.67 8.62
CA SER A 50 6.37 -5.26 8.56
C SER A 50 5.17 -4.37 8.27
N ARG A 51 5.13 -3.24 8.96
CA ARG A 51 4.13 -2.22 8.67
C ARG A 51 4.75 -1.23 7.68
N LEU A 52 4.18 -1.17 6.49
CA LEU A 52 4.72 -0.38 5.39
C LEU A 52 3.89 0.87 5.17
N CYS A 53 4.50 1.90 4.64
CA CYS A 53 3.85 3.18 4.44
C CYS A 53 4.25 3.80 3.11
N LEU A 54 3.27 4.30 2.37
CA LEU A 54 3.46 5.10 1.17
C LEU A 54 2.92 6.50 1.47
N VAL A 55 3.71 7.53 1.22
CA VAL A 55 3.27 8.92 1.41
C VAL A 55 2.96 9.54 0.06
N VAL A 56 1.75 10.08 -0.08
CA VAL A 56 1.26 10.72 -1.30
C VAL A 56 0.60 12.04 -0.92
N HIS A 57 1.14 13.14 -1.40
CA HIS A 57 0.59 14.48 -1.16
C HIS A 57 0.28 14.77 0.31
N GLY A 58 1.18 14.35 1.21
CA GLY A 58 1.01 14.57 2.65
C GLY A 58 0.06 13.60 3.32
N TRP A 59 -0.35 12.55 2.64
CA TRP A 59 -1.19 11.49 3.19
C TRP A 59 -0.41 10.20 3.27
N SER A 60 -0.51 9.51 4.41
CA SER A 60 0.18 8.25 4.64
C SER A 60 -0.78 7.10 4.43
N PHE A 61 -0.41 6.18 3.55
CA PHE A 61 -1.16 4.97 3.26
C PHE A 61 -0.39 3.80 3.85
N TYR A 62 -0.88 3.26 4.95
CA TYR A 62 -0.27 2.11 5.60
C TYR A 62 -0.79 0.84 4.96
N TYR A 63 0.12 -0.07 4.66
CA TYR A 63 -0.28 -1.29 3.96
C TYR A 63 0.53 -2.49 4.45
N THR A 64 0.00 -3.66 4.15
CA THR A 64 0.66 -4.93 4.42
C THR A 64 0.85 -5.68 3.13
N LEU A 65 1.85 -6.53 3.10
CA LEU A 65 2.17 -7.36 1.94
C LEU A 65 2.15 -8.82 2.32
N ASP A 66 1.58 -9.65 1.44
CA ASP A 66 1.82 -11.07 1.43
C ASP A 66 2.13 -11.47 -0.02
N ARG A 67 2.30 -12.77 -0.27
CA ARG A 67 2.69 -13.24 -1.60
C ARG A 67 1.65 -12.94 -2.70
N ALA A 68 0.43 -12.71 -2.31
CA ALA A 68 -0.68 -12.55 -3.26
C ALA A 68 -1.27 -11.14 -3.27
N THR A 69 -1.19 -10.40 -2.16
CA THR A 69 -1.99 -9.20 -1.98
C THR A 69 -1.19 -8.08 -1.32
N LEU A 70 -1.34 -6.87 -1.87
CA LEU A 70 -0.98 -5.64 -1.19
C LEU A 70 -2.28 -5.02 -0.68
N ARG A 71 -2.39 -4.85 0.63
CA ARG A 71 -3.64 -4.38 1.25
C ARG A 71 -3.40 -3.13 2.07
N VAL A 72 -4.12 -2.06 1.72
CA VAL A 72 -4.10 -0.81 2.50
C VAL A 72 -4.98 -1.00 3.73
N THR A 73 -4.41 -0.78 4.89
CA THR A 73 -5.09 -0.99 6.17
C THR A 73 -5.49 0.30 6.86
N GLU A 74 -4.79 1.40 6.56
CA GLU A 74 -5.05 2.66 7.23
C GLU A 74 -4.59 3.82 6.36
N VAL A 75 -5.32 4.93 6.42
CA VAL A 75 -4.96 6.17 5.72
C VAL A 75 -5.01 7.31 6.74
N ARG A 76 -3.93 8.08 6.82
CA ARG A 76 -3.84 9.22 7.74
C ARG A 76 -3.28 10.45 7.05
N SER A 77 -3.75 11.61 7.47
CA SER A 77 -3.13 12.87 7.07
C SER A 77 -1.79 13.01 7.80
N SER A 78 -0.76 13.41 7.07
CA SER A 78 0.56 13.66 7.64
C SER A 78 0.70 15.05 8.24
N HIS A 79 -0.36 15.85 8.22
CA HIS A 79 -0.34 17.23 8.72
C HIS A 79 -1.04 17.29 10.08
N PRO A 80 -0.27 17.29 11.20
CA PRO A 80 -0.87 17.39 12.52
C PRO A 80 -1.67 18.69 12.66
N GLY A 81 -2.83 18.62 13.30
CA GLY A 81 -3.64 19.78 13.56
C GLY A 81 -4.57 20.21 12.44
N ASN A 82 -4.58 19.50 11.37
CA ASN A 82 -5.48 19.77 10.24
C ASN A 82 -6.69 18.87 10.24
#